data_dcb3c19db67eedb591a14b9b778ff6ee
#
_entry.id   dcb3c19db67eedb591a14b9b778ff6ee
#
_cell.length_a   1.000
_cell.length_b   1.000
_cell.length_c   1.000
_cell.angle_alpha   90.00
_cell.angle_beta   90.00
_cell.angle_gamma   90.00
#
_symmetry.space_group_name_H-M   'P 1'
#
loop_
_entity.id
_entity.type
_entity.pdbx_description
1 polymer ?
#
loop_
_entity_poly.entity_id
_entity_poly.type
_entity_poly.pdbx_seq_one_letter_code
_entity_poly.pdbx_strand_id
1 'polypeptide(L)'
;IAMISFIYSITNTSAAITLLCLAAMPFFTALLAFLFLKERISTNVWVSIFIATIGIVIMAFGNTEKNSVIGFIFGITSSIGFSVFSVTLRWRKETPKFTTVAIAGLFCFIVAALVISINKQSFFATSYNSAMFSLHGTLVCLGLILYSIGSKAIPAAELTLLSLTEVIGGIFWVWLPLFGINEIPSTNTIVGGFFLFVSIVYYSLIMRWNKRYIALN
;
A
#
# COMPACT_ATOMS: atom_id res chain seq x y z
N ILE A 1 -2.04 -12.41 4.41
CA ILE A 1 -3.14 -12.20 3.43
C ILE A 1 -2.76 -11.05 2.50
N ALA A 2 -2.53 -9.81 2.97
CA ALA A 2 -2.27 -8.64 2.12
C ALA A 2 -1.19 -8.87 1.06
N MET A 3 0.01 -9.31 1.46
CA MET A 3 1.14 -9.56 0.55
C MET A 3 0.84 -10.61 -0.52
N ILE A 4 0.20 -11.72 -0.13
CA ILE A 4 -0.15 -12.79 -1.04
C ILE A 4 -1.20 -12.29 -2.05
N SER A 5 -2.23 -11.60 -1.56
CA SER A 5 -3.26 -11.00 -2.42
C SER A 5 -2.68 -9.96 -3.37
N PHE A 6 -1.68 -9.18 -2.93
CA PHE A 6 -0.96 -8.25 -3.79
C PHE A 6 -0.28 -8.95 -4.97
N ILE A 7 0.46 -10.03 -4.69
CA ILE A 7 1.14 -10.81 -5.75
C ILE A 7 0.12 -11.41 -6.72
N TYR A 8 -0.99 -12.00 -6.20
CA TYR A 8 -2.05 -12.51 -7.07
C TYR A 8 -2.73 -11.41 -7.89
N SER A 9 -2.90 -10.22 -7.34
CA SER A 9 -3.43 -9.08 -8.09
C SER A 9 -2.51 -8.70 -9.24
N ILE A 10 -1.23 -8.41 -8.98
CA ILE A 10 -0.29 -7.92 -9.99
C ILE A 10 0.02 -8.97 -11.08
N THR A 11 -0.12 -10.26 -10.77
CA THR A 11 0.05 -11.34 -11.76
C THR A 11 -1.20 -11.57 -12.62
N ASN A 12 -2.39 -11.15 -12.17
CA ASN A 12 -3.66 -11.35 -12.87
C ASN A 12 -4.24 -10.07 -13.47
N THR A 13 -3.63 -8.90 -13.22
CA THR A 13 -4.02 -7.62 -13.81
C THR A 13 -2.79 -6.75 -14.04
N SER A 14 -2.97 -5.49 -14.46
CA SER A 14 -1.84 -4.57 -14.62
C SER A 14 -1.32 -4.06 -13.28
N ALA A 15 -0.04 -3.66 -13.25
CA ALA A 15 0.55 -3.02 -12.08
C ALA A 15 -0.24 -1.77 -11.67
N ALA A 16 -0.69 -0.98 -12.66
CA ALA A 16 -1.49 0.21 -12.42
C ALA A 16 -2.80 -0.09 -11.67
N ILE A 17 -3.54 -1.15 -12.04
CA ILE A 17 -4.79 -1.54 -11.37
C ILE A 17 -4.51 -2.03 -9.95
N THR A 18 -3.46 -2.82 -9.76
CA THR A 18 -3.08 -3.29 -8.42
C THR A 18 -2.74 -2.13 -7.50
N LEU A 19 -1.93 -1.17 -7.99
CA LEU A 19 -1.58 0.05 -7.24
C LEU A 19 -2.82 0.94 -6.99
N LEU A 20 -3.74 1.02 -7.96
CA LEU A 20 -5.02 1.69 -7.79
C LEU A 20 -5.83 1.10 -6.63
N CYS A 21 -5.93 -0.23 -6.54
CA CYS A 21 -6.60 -0.89 -5.44
C CYS A 21 -5.94 -0.56 -4.09
N LEU A 22 -4.59 -0.52 -4.04
CA LEU A 22 -3.87 -0.12 -2.84
C LEU A 22 -4.12 1.34 -2.45
N ALA A 23 -4.33 2.22 -3.42
CA ALA A 23 -4.65 3.62 -3.15
C ALA A 23 -5.96 3.80 -2.35
N ALA A 24 -6.82 2.79 -2.28
CA ALA A 24 -8.01 2.79 -1.43
C ALA A 24 -7.72 2.50 0.07
N MET A 25 -6.48 2.11 0.43
CA MET A 25 -6.10 1.81 1.82
C MET A 25 -6.46 2.90 2.83
N PRO A 26 -6.22 4.20 2.60
CA PRO A 26 -6.55 5.24 3.58
C PRO A 26 -8.03 5.26 3.93
N PHE A 27 -8.90 5.00 2.96
CA PHE A 27 -10.34 4.93 3.18
C PHE A 27 -10.71 3.76 4.10
N PHE A 28 -10.24 2.54 3.78
CA PHE A 28 -10.49 1.36 4.62
C PHE A 28 -9.87 1.50 6.00
N THR A 29 -8.65 2.06 6.09
CA THR A 29 -7.98 2.28 7.37
C THR A 29 -8.71 3.31 8.22
N ALA A 30 -9.19 4.41 7.63
CA ALA A 30 -9.98 5.41 8.33
C ALA A 30 -11.26 4.79 8.92
N LEU A 31 -11.99 4.02 8.11
CA LEU A 31 -13.19 3.34 8.54
C LEU A 31 -12.91 2.36 9.70
N LEU A 32 -11.89 1.52 9.56
CA LEU A 32 -11.50 0.55 10.59
C LEU A 32 -10.99 1.23 11.87
N ALA A 33 -10.17 2.28 11.75
CA ALA A 33 -9.67 3.04 12.90
C ALA A 33 -10.82 3.73 13.66
N PHE A 34 -11.78 4.28 12.95
CA PHE A 34 -12.99 4.85 13.56
C PHE A 34 -13.80 3.78 14.31
N LEU A 35 -14.05 2.62 13.69
CA LEU A 35 -14.86 1.55 14.27
C LEU A 35 -14.17 0.85 15.46
N PHE A 36 -12.91 0.48 15.33
CA PHE A 36 -12.21 -0.37 16.30
C PHE A 36 -11.38 0.40 17.32
N LEU A 37 -10.73 1.49 16.91
CA LEU A 37 -9.89 2.30 17.80
C LEU A 37 -10.64 3.49 18.38
N LYS A 38 -11.82 3.82 17.84
CA LYS A 38 -12.59 5.03 18.17
C LYS A 38 -11.74 6.30 17.98
N GLU A 39 -10.75 6.25 17.07
CA GLU A 39 -9.93 7.40 16.74
C GLU A 39 -10.78 8.43 16.01
N ARG A 40 -10.75 9.68 16.50
CA ARG A 40 -11.41 10.80 15.80
C ARG A 40 -10.54 11.22 14.63
N ILE A 41 -11.03 11.00 13.43
CA ILE A 41 -10.37 11.39 12.20
C ILE A 41 -10.68 12.87 11.97
N SER A 42 -9.64 13.69 11.83
CA SER A 42 -9.81 15.12 11.59
C SER A 42 -10.48 15.36 10.23
N THR A 43 -11.23 16.46 10.11
CA THR A 43 -11.86 16.86 8.84
C THR A 43 -10.84 16.99 7.72
N ASN A 44 -9.63 17.46 8.03
CA ASN A 44 -8.57 17.60 7.03
C ASN A 44 -8.10 16.24 6.45
N VAL A 45 -8.06 15.19 7.28
CA VAL A 45 -7.77 13.83 6.80
C VAL A 45 -8.89 13.33 5.90
N TRP A 46 -10.15 13.59 6.23
CA TRP A 46 -11.29 13.26 5.38
C TRP A 46 -11.25 13.99 4.03
N VAL A 47 -10.89 15.28 4.03
CA VAL A 47 -10.70 16.04 2.79
C VAL A 47 -9.58 15.45 1.94
N SER A 48 -8.44 15.08 2.56
CA SER A 48 -7.34 14.40 1.86
C SER A 48 -7.78 13.07 1.25
N ILE A 49 -8.49 12.24 2.00
CA ILE A 49 -9.02 10.96 1.53
C ILE A 49 -9.99 11.18 0.37
N PHE A 50 -10.84 12.22 0.44
CA PHE A 50 -11.77 12.55 -0.63
C PHE A 50 -11.04 12.96 -1.92
N ILE A 51 -10.02 13.82 -1.82
CA ILE A 51 -9.18 14.20 -2.97
C ILE A 51 -8.48 12.95 -3.56
N ALA A 52 -7.92 12.08 -2.72
CA ALA A 52 -7.32 10.83 -3.17
C ALA A 52 -8.33 9.94 -3.88
N THR A 53 -9.55 9.83 -3.36
CA THR A 53 -10.63 9.02 -3.96
C THR A 53 -10.99 9.51 -5.36
N ILE A 54 -11.03 10.84 -5.58
CA ILE A 54 -11.22 11.40 -6.93
C ILE A 54 -10.11 10.92 -7.87
N GLY A 55 -8.85 10.96 -7.43
CA GLY A 55 -7.72 10.46 -8.21
C GLY A 55 -7.86 8.99 -8.57
N ILE A 56 -8.25 8.15 -7.60
CA ILE A 56 -8.49 6.71 -7.79
C ILE A 56 -9.59 6.48 -8.84
N VAL A 57 -10.70 7.20 -8.74
CA VAL A 57 -11.82 7.07 -9.68
C VAL A 57 -11.37 7.44 -11.10
N ILE A 58 -10.63 8.54 -11.27
CA ILE A 58 -10.09 8.95 -12.58
C ILE A 58 -9.17 7.87 -13.16
N MET A 59 -8.28 7.30 -12.36
CA MET A 59 -7.38 6.23 -12.78
C MET A 59 -8.16 4.97 -13.21
N ALA A 60 -9.23 4.63 -12.48
CA ALA A 60 -10.04 3.45 -12.77
C ALA A 60 -10.70 3.51 -14.15
N PHE A 61 -11.15 4.70 -14.57
CA PHE A 61 -11.76 4.89 -15.91
C PHE A 61 -10.75 4.83 -17.07
N GLY A 62 -9.46 4.96 -16.79
CA GLY A 62 -8.41 4.95 -17.82
C GLY A 62 -7.82 3.56 -18.14
N ASN A 63 -8.07 2.57 -17.33
CA ASN A 63 -7.45 1.25 -17.44
C ASN A 63 -8.47 0.22 -17.98
N THR A 64 -8.62 0.17 -19.30
CA THR A 64 -9.56 -0.75 -19.98
C THR A 64 -8.90 -2.04 -20.49
N GLU A 65 -7.57 -2.13 -20.51
CA GLU A 65 -6.84 -3.28 -21.03
C GLU A 65 -6.45 -4.27 -19.93
N LYS A 66 -6.75 -5.54 -20.13
CA LYS A 66 -6.49 -6.70 -19.24
C LYS A 66 -7.18 -6.64 -17.85
N ASN A 67 -8.44 -6.22 -17.81
CA ASN A 67 -9.20 -6.20 -16.57
C ASN A 67 -9.63 -7.61 -16.14
N SER A 68 -8.81 -8.28 -15.37
CA SER A 68 -9.23 -9.49 -14.66
C SER A 68 -10.00 -9.08 -13.40
N VAL A 69 -11.27 -9.46 -13.33
CA VAL A 69 -12.09 -9.29 -12.11
C VAL A 69 -11.42 -9.96 -10.92
N ILE A 70 -10.78 -11.09 -11.13
CA ILE A 70 -10.04 -11.82 -10.09
C ILE A 70 -8.87 -10.97 -9.58
N GLY A 71 -8.07 -10.39 -10.47
CA GLY A 71 -6.97 -9.49 -10.10
C GLY A 71 -7.44 -8.29 -9.29
N PHE A 72 -8.57 -7.68 -9.67
CA PHE A 72 -9.19 -6.58 -8.93
C PHE A 72 -9.65 -6.99 -7.52
N ILE A 73 -10.33 -8.15 -7.40
CA ILE A 73 -10.77 -8.67 -6.10
C ILE A 73 -9.57 -8.90 -5.16
N PHE A 74 -8.50 -9.50 -5.68
CA PHE A 74 -7.27 -9.67 -4.90
C PHE A 74 -6.60 -8.34 -4.53
N GLY A 75 -6.64 -7.33 -5.41
CA GLY A 75 -6.15 -5.99 -5.14
C GLY A 75 -6.91 -5.31 -3.98
N ILE A 76 -8.23 -5.36 -4.01
CA ILE A 76 -9.07 -4.86 -2.89
C ILE A 76 -8.83 -5.65 -1.61
N THR A 77 -8.72 -6.98 -1.70
CA THR A 77 -8.39 -7.84 -0.54
C THR A 77 -7.05 -7.48 0.08
N SER A 78 -6.05 -7.17 -0.76
CA SER A 78 -4.75 -6.68 -0.31
C SER A 78 -4.86 -5.35 0.43
N SER A 79 -5.61 -4.41 -0.13
CA SER A 79 -5.86 -3.09 0.46
C SER A 79 -6.53 -3.19 1.84
N ILE A 80 -7.58 -4.00 1.96
CA ILE A 80 -8.26 -4.25 3.24
C ILE A 80 -7.31 -4.94 4.23
N GLY A 81 -6.57 -5.96 3.78
CA GLY A 81 -5.61 -6.69 4.62
C GLY A 81 -4.51 -5.78 5.18
N PHE A 82 -3.99 -4.86 4.37
CA PHE A 82 -3.00 -3.88 4.81
C PHE A 82 -3.61 -2.84 5.76
N SER A 83 -4.86 -2.45 5.54
CA SER A 83 -5.61 -1.57 6.45
C SER A 83 -5.81 -2.20 7.83
N VAL A 84 -6.18 -3.48 7.87
CA VAL A 84 -6.27 -4.25 9.13
C VAL A 84 -4.91 -4.33 9.83
N PHE A 85 -3.84 -4.59 9.08
CA PHE A 85 -2.48 -4.59 9.61
C PHE A 85 -2.13 -3.23 10.25
N SER A 86 -2.39 -2.12 9.57
CA SER A 86 -2.13 -0.76 10.04
C SER A 86 -2.89 -0.43 11.33
N VAL A 87 -4.18 -0.76 11.37
CA VAL A 87 -5.03 -0.57 12.56
C VAL A 87 -4.56 -1.44 13.72
N THR A 88 -4.17 -2.69 13.46
CA THR A 88 -3.65 -3.61 14.47
C THR A 88 -2.32 -3.12 15.07
N LEU A 89 -1.41 -2.62 14.22
CA LEU A 89 -0.15 -2.01 14.68
C LEU A 89 -0.40 -0.79 15.59
N ARG A 90 -1.42 0.00 15.25
CA ARG A 90 -1.81 1.17 16.05
C ARG A 90 -2.48 0.77 17.34
N TRP A 91 -3.35 -0.24 17.32
CA TRP A 91 -4.02 -0.77 18.51
C TRP A 91 -3.01 -1.32 19.53
N ARG A 92 -2.03 -2.09 19.06
CA ARG A 92 -1.01 -2.72 19.89
C ARG A 92 0.33 -1.97 19.79
N LYS A 93 0.34 -0.70 20.20
CA LYS A 93 1.53 0.19 20.13
C LYS A 93 2.76 -0.39 20.84
N GLU A 94 2.57 -1.06 21.96
CA GLU A 94 3.64 -1.58 22.80
C GLU A 94 4.22 -2.91 22.29
N THR A 95 3.57 -3.55 21.30
CA THR A 95 4.10 -4.80 20.74
C THR A 95 5.44 -4.55 20.05
N PRO A 96 6.43 -5.44 20.24
CA PRO A 96 7.72 -5.34 19.54
C PRO A 96 7.54 -5.36 18.04
N LYS A 97 7.93 -4.29 17.35
CA LYS A 97 7.62 -4.12 15.91
C LYS A 97 8.40 -5.10 15.03
N PHE A 98 9.65 -5.39 15.39
CA PHE A 98 10.46 -6.39 14.68
C PHE A 98 9.84 -7.79 14.75
N THR A 99 9.39 -8.21 15.93
CA THR A 99 8.74 -9.51 16.13
C THR A 99 7.45 -9.61 15.30
N THR A 100 6.65 -8.53 15.26
CA THR A 100 5.41 -8.49 14.48
C THR A 100 5.69 -8.69 12.99
N VAL A 101 6.70 -7.99 12.44
CA VAL A 101 7.07 -8.13 11.02
C VAL A 101 7.67 -9.50 10.75
N ALA A 102 8.51 -10.03 11.66
CA ALA A 102 9.11 -11.35 11.51
C ALA A 102 8.05 -12.48 11.49
N ILE A 103 7.07 -12.44 12.40
CA ILE A 103 5.97 -13.42 12.42
C ILE A 103 5.12 -13.31 11.16
N ALA A 104 4.83 -12.09 10.69
CA ALA A 104 4.10 -11.88 9.45
C ALA A 104 4.85 -12.46 8.24
N GLY A 105 6.17 -12.24 8.17
CA GLY A 105 7.04 -12.80 7.14
C GLY A 105 7.10 -14.34 7.18
N LEU A 106 7.22 -14.92 8.39
CA LEU A 106 7.19 -16.38 8.57
C LEU A 106 5.86 -16.97 8.10
N PHE A 107 4.74 -16.33 8.41
CA PHE A 107 3.44 -16.77 7.95
C PHE A 107 3.30 -16.71 6.42
N CYS A 108 3.79 -15.62 5.79
CA CYS A 108 3.85 -15.52 4.34
C CYS A 108 4.71 -16.62 3.72
N PHE A 109 5.87 -16.92 4.32
CA PHE A 109 6.76 -17.99 3.86
C PHE A 109 6.08 -19.37 3.91
N ILE A 110 5.41 -19.69 5.04
CA ILE A 110 4.71 -20.98 5.19
C ILE A 110 3.61 -21.11 4.13
N VAL A 111 2.79 -20.07 3.93
CA VAL A 111 1.70 -20.11 2.93
C VAL A 111 2.26 -20.24 1.52
N ALA A 112 3.32 -19.48 1.18
CA ALA A 112 3.97 -19.57 -0.13
C ALA A 112 4.56 -20.97 -0.37
N ALA A 113 5.21 -21.54 0.63
CA ALA A 113 5.77 -22.91 0.56
C ALA A 113 4.67 -23.96 0.33
N LEU A 114 3.53 -23.84 1.02
CA LEU A 114 2.38 -24.71 0.81
C LEU A 114 1.83 -24.59 -0.63
N VAL A 115 1.66 -23.36 -1.14
CA VAL A 115 1.18 -23.13 -2.51
C VAL A 115 2.12 -23.73 -3.55
N ILE A 116 3.44 -23.53 -3.40
CA ILE A 116 4.45 -24.10 -4.28
C ILE A 116 4.38 -25.64 -4.24
N SER A 117 4.26 -26.24 -3.05
CA SER A 117 4.17 -27.68 -2.87
C SER A 117 2.91 -28.27 -3.52
N ILE A 118 1.74 -27.63 -3.32
CA ILE A 118 0.48 -28.09 -3.91
C ILE A 118 0.52 -28.03 -5.44
N ASN A 119 1.09 -26.95 -5.99
CA ASN A 119 1.21 -26.76 -7.43
C ASN A 119 2.40 -27.52 -8.05
N LYS A 120 3.12 -28.31 -7.25
CA LYS A 120 4.30 -29.10 -7.70
C LYS A 120 5.34 -28.24 -8.43
N GLN A 121 5.49 -26.98 -8.03
CA GLN A 121 6.48 -26.07 -8.59
C GLN A 121 7.85 -26.26 -7.91
N SER A 122 8.93 -25.87 -8.59
CA SER A 122 10.27 -25.90 -8.01
C SER A 122 10.44 -24.80 -6.95
N PHE A 123 11.02 -25.16 -5.81
CA PHE A 123 11.45 -24.20 -4.79
C PHE A 123 12.69 -23.40 -5.20
N PHE A 124 13.45 -23.91 -6.16
CA PHE A 124 14.70 -23.31 -6.57
C PHE A 124 14.51 -22.53 -7.87
N ALA A 125 14.82 -21.26 -7.81
CA ALA A 125 14.86 -20.37 -8.96
C ALA A 125 16.32 -20.27 -9.48
N THR A 126 16.52 -19.70 -10.65
CA THR A 126 17.86 -19.38 -11.15
C THR A 126 18.58 -18.44 -10.17
N SER A 127 19.91 -18.45 -10.16
CA SER A 127 20.71 -17.59 -9.26
C SER A 127 20.35 -16.11 -9.38
N TYR A 128 20.08 -15.64 -10.61
CA TYR A 128 19.64 -14.28 -10.85
C TYR A 128 18.28 -13.97 -10.19
N ASN A 129 17.28 -14.85 -10.41
CA ASN A 129 15.95 -14.65 -9.81
C ASN A 129 16.00 -14.76 -8.28
N SER A 130 16.81 -15.66 -7.74
CA SER A 130 17.01 -15.81 -6.29
C SER A 130 17.60 -14.53 -5.68
N ALA A 131 18.57 -13.90 -6.35
CA ALA A 131 19.14 -12.63 -5.92
C ALA A 131 18.09 -11.51 -5.94
N MET A 132 17.27 -11.43 -7.01
CA MET A 132 16.19 -10.44 -7.13
C MET A 132 15.12 -10.64 -6.05
N PHE A 133 14.71 -11.87 -5.77
CA PHE A 133 13.74 -12.17 -4.70
C PHE A 133 14.29 -11.81 -3.32
N SER A 134 15.57 -12.07 -3.06
CA SER A 134 16.23 -11.73 -1.80
C SER A 134 16.32 -10.22 -1.62
N LEU A 135 16.69 -9.49 -2.67
CA LEU A 135 16.72 -8.01 -2.67
C LEU A 135 15.33 -7.44 -2.41
N HIS A 136 14.31 -7.89 -3.15
CA HIS A 136 12.93 -7.46 -2.97
C HIS A 136 12.43 -7.74 -1.54
N GLY A 137 12.62 -8.96 -1.05
CA GLY A 137 12.20 -9.34 0.31
C GLY A 137 12.88 -8.50 1.39
N THR A 138 14.17 -8.18 1.23
CA THR A 138 14.91 -7.31 2.15
C THR A 138 14.35 -5.90 2.15
N LEU A 139 14.11 -5.31 0.97
CA LEU A 139 13.55 -3.95 0.86
C LEU A 139 12.14 -3.87 1.46
N VAL A 140 11.28 -4.86 1.17
CA VAL A 140 9.94 -4.93 1.75
C VAL A 140 9.99 -5.09 3.27
N CYS A 141 10.89 -5.94 3.80
CA CYS A 141 11.06 -6.11 5.23
C CYS A 141 11.48 -4.80 5.91
N LEU A 142 12.46 -4.10 5.36
CA LEU A 142 12.89 -2.79 5.87
C LEU A 142 11.75 -1.77 5.82
N GLY A 143 11.01 -1.70 4.73
CA GLY A 143 9.83 -0.83 4.59
C GLY A 143 8.77 -1.12 5.64
N LEU A 144 8.43 -2.39 5.87
CA LEU A 144 7.45 -2.79 6.89
C LEU A 144 7.91 -2.50 8.32
N ILE A 145 9.21 -2.64 8.60
CA ILE A 145 9.79 -2.26 9.90
C ILE A 145 9.65 -0.75 10.12
N LEU A 146 10.06 0.06 9.15
CA LEU A 146 9.94 1.53 9.22
C LEU A 146 8.48 1.97 9.36
N TYR A 147 7.57 1.37 8.58
CA TYR A 147 6.14 1.59 8.68
C TYR A 147 5.61 1.25 10.08
N SER A 148 6.03 0.10 10.61
CA SER A 148 5.61 -0.36 11.95
C SER A 148 6.14 0.57 13.06
N ILE A 149 7.33 1.13 12.91
CA ILE A 149 7.86 2.14 13.84
C ILE A 149 7.02 3.43 13.73
N GLY A 150 6.74 3.90 12.53
CA GLY A 150 5.91 5.08 12.27
C GLY A 150 4.51 4.98 12.89
N SER A 151 3.93 3.77 12.93
CA SER A 151 2.60 3.51 13.50
C SER A 151 2.47 3.84 15.00
N LYS A 152 3.59 3.98 15.72
CA LYS A 152 3.59 4.41 17.14
C LYS A 152 3.20 5.89 17.28
N ALA A 153 3.70 6.72 16.39
CA ALA A 153 3.57 8.18 16.47
C ALA A 153 2.42 8.74 15.62
N ILE A 154 2.11 8.08 14.49
CA ILE A 154 1.16 8.58 13.50
C ILE A 154 -0.14 7.76 13.57
N PRO A 155 -1.33 8.40 13.58
CA PRO A 155 -2.61 7.71 13.47
C PRO A 155 -2.68 6.80 12.23
N ALA A 156 -3.44 5.70 12.31
CA ALA A 156 -3.43 4.68 11.27
C ALA A 156 -3.87 5.21 9.90
N ALA A 157 -4.94 6.01 9.85
CA ALA A 157 -5.44 6.60 8.61
C ALA A 157 -4.45 7.60 7.97
N GLU A 158 -3.72 8.35 8.80
CA GLU A 158 -2.70 9.30 8.33
C GLU A 158 -1.48 8.57 7.79
N LEU A 159 -1.08 7.49 8.44
CA LEU A 159 0.06 6.68 8.01
C LEU A 159 -0.20 6.02 6.65
N THR A 160 -1.42 5.48 6.43
CA THR A 160 -1.80 4.92 5.13
C THR A 160 -2.01 5.99 4.06
N LEU A 161 -2.41 7.21 4.43
CA LEU A 161 -2.44 8.32 3.49
C LEU A 161 -1.03 8.69 3.00
N LEU A 162 -0.05 8.71 3.90
CA LEU A 162 1.35 8.94 3.53
C LEU A 162 1.90 7.79 2.65
N SER A 163 1.43 6.55 2.85
CA SER A 163 1.86 5.42 2.01
C SER A 163 1.35 5.51 0.56
N LEU A 164 0.45 6.44 0.20
CA LEU A 164 0.11 6.72 -1.20
C LEU A 164 1.32 7.18 -2.04
N THR A 165 2.41 7.62 -1.40
CA THR A 165 3.69 7.86 -2.08
C THR A 165 4.23 6.60 -2.76
N GLU A 166 3.93 5.41 -2.21
CA GLU A 166 4.25 4.11 -2.81
C GLU A 166 3.53 3.93 -4.15
N VAL A 167 2.26 4.32 -4.23
CA VAL A 167 1.46 4.23 -5.46
C VAL A 167 2.05 5.12 -6.55
N ILE A 168 2.38 6.37 -6.21
CA ILE A 168 2.99 7.32 -7.14
C ILE A 168 4.38 6.81 -7.57
N GLY A 169 5.19 6.38 -6.62
CA GLY A 169 6.52 5.83 -6.87
C GLY A 169 6.46 4.56 -7.72
N GLY A 170 5.50 3.66 -7.45
CA GLY A 170 5.30 2.43 -8.21
C GLY A 170 4.96 2.69 -9.67
N ILE A 171 4.04 3.64 -9.95
CA ILE A 171 3.70 4.05 -11.31
C ILE A 171 4.92 4.63 -12.03
N PHE A 172 5.70 5.47 -11.34
CA PHE A 172 6.92 6.06 -11.88
C PHE A 172 7.98 4.99 -12.22
N TRP A 173 8.19 3.99 -11.35
CA TRP A 173 9.15 2.91 -11.57
C TRP A 173 8.77 2.01 -12.75
N VAL A 174 7.47 1.70 -12.91
CA VAL A 174 6.96 0.87 -14.02
C VAL A 174 7.05 1.61 -15.35
N TRP A 175 6.95 2.93 -15.33
CA TRP A 175 7.13 3.78 -16.52
C TRP A 175 8.58 3.88 -16.97
N LEU A 176 9.56 3.82 -16.04
CA LEU A 176 10.97 3.89 -16.38
C LEU A 176 11.43 2.58 -17.05
N PRO A 177 12.08 2.61 -18.23
CA PRO A 177 12.51 1.40 -18.95
C PRO A 177 13.73 0.71 -18.33
N LEU A 178 13.98 0.89 -17.02
CA LEU A 178 15.18 0.40 -16.33
C LEU A 178 15.15 -1.12 -16.10
N PHE A 179 13.96 -1.73 -16.01
CA PHE A 179 13.80 -3.12 -15.64
C PHE A 179 13.16 -3.96 -16.76
N GLY A 180 13.13 -3.46 -17.99
CA GLY A 180 12.51 -4.16 -19.13
C GLY A 180 10.98 -4.14 -19.13
N ILE A 181 10.36 -3.45 -18.15
CA ILE A 181 8.94 -3.18 -18.09
C ILE A 181 8.77 -1.75 -18.61
N ASN A 182 7.98 -1.56 -19.65
CA ASN A 182 7.72 -0.23 -20.20
C ASN A 182 6.19 -0.07 -20.35
N GLU A 183 5.52 0.08 -19.21
CA GLU A 183 4.09 0.42 -19.19
C GLU A 183 3.95 1.95 -19.24
N ILE A 184 3.58 2.48 -20.39
CA ILE A 184 3.31 3.91 -20.54
C ILE A 184 2.00 4.21 -19.78
N PRO A 185 2.03 5.06 -18.73
CA PRO A 185 0.82 5.38 -17.99
C PRO A 185 -0.17 6.11 -18.89
N SER A 186 -1.44 5.74 -18.81
CA SER A 186 -2.52 6.42 -19.51
C SER A 186 -2.65 7.87 -19.01
N THR A 187 -3.25 8.76 -19.80
CA THR A 187 -3.55 10.13 -19.38
C THR A 187 -4.33 10.15 -18.07
N ASN A 188 -5.29 9.24 -17.91
CA ASN A 188 -6.07 9.12 -16.67
C ASN A 188 -5.21 8.69 -15.49
N THR A 189 -4.22 7.83 -15.69
CA THR A 189 -3.25 7.44 -14.65
C THR A 189 -2.43 8.63 -14.20
N ILE A 190 -1.98 9.47 -15.12
CA ILE A 190 -1.20 10.68 -14.81
C ILE A 190 -2.07 11.70 -14.07
N VAL A 191 -3.28 11.97 -14.56
CA VAL A 191 -4.21 12.91 -13.91
C VAL A 191 -4.62 12.42 -12.53
N GLY A 192 -4.99 11.16 -12.40
CA GLY A 192 -5.34 10.58 -11.10
C GLY A 192 -4.16 10.56 -10.12
N GLY A 193 -2.95 10.24 -10.59
CA GLY A 193 -1.72 10.34 -9.80
C GLY A 193 -1.43 11.76 -9.31
N PHE A 194 -1.75 12.78 -10.11
CA PHE A 194 -1.67 14.18 -9.69
C PHE A 194 -2.62 14.48 -8.52
N PHE A 195 -3.86 13.98 -8.54
CA PHE A 195 -4.79 14.12 -7.40
C PHE A 195 -4.28 13.40 -6.14
N LEU A 196 -3.67 12.21 -6.28
CA LEU A 196 -3.03 11.53 -5.15
C LEU A 196 -1.89 12.39 -4.56
N PHE A 197 -1.05 12.95 -5.42
CA PHE A 197 0.02 13.83 -4.99
C PHE A 197 -0.51 15.08 -4.25
N VAL A 198 -1.51 15.75 -4.80
CA VAL A 198 -2.18 16.90 -4.17
C VAL A 198 -2.75 16.53 -2.81
N SER A 199 -3.37 15.35 -2.67
CA SER A 199 -3.89 14.85 -1.40
C SER A 199 -2.80 14.74 -0.33
N ILE A 200 -1.65 14.16 -0.66
CA ILE A 200 -0.51 14.00 0.26
C ILE A 200 0.08 15.36 0.64
N VAL A 201 0.27 16.24 -0.33
CA VAL A 201 0.82 17.59 -0.10
C VAL A 201 -0.14 18.41 0.79
N TYR A 202 -1.44 18.40 0.49
CA TYR A 202 -2.46 19.06 1.30
C TYR A 202 -2.40 18.59 2.75
N TYR A 203 -2.42 17.26 2.98
CA TYR A 203 -2.29 16.69 4.31
C TYR A 203 -1.00 17.14 5.01
N SER A 204 0.13 17.06 4.33
CA SER A 204 1.45 17.39 4.89
C SER A 204 1.58 18.86 5.28
N LEU A 205 1.03 19.76 4.48
CA LEU A 205 1.05 21.21 4.75
C LEU A 205 0.19 21.55 5.98
N ILE A 206 -1.01 20.98 6.08
CA ILE A 206 -1.90 21.25 7.22
C ILE A 206 -1.33 20.71 8.53
N MET A 207 -0.70 19.51 8.51
CA MET A 207 -0.05 18.96 9.68
C MET A 207 1.10 19.84 10.17
N ARG A 208 1.87 20.43 9.25
CA ARG A 208 2.92 21.40 9.60
C ARG A 208 2.35 22.66 10.22
N TRP A 209 1.25 23.17 9.68
CA TRP A 209 0.58 24.36 10.19
C TRP A 209 0.04 24.15 11.60
N ASN A 210 -0.69 23.07 11.83
CA ASN A 210 -1.24 22.75 13.15
C ASN A 210 -0.14 22.55 14.22
N LYS A 211 0.98 21.90 13.87
CA LYS A 211 2.11 21.77 14.81
C LYS A 211 2.75 23.10 15.15
N ARG A 212 2.87 24.03 14.21
CA ARG A 212 3.39 25.37 14.47
C ARG A 212 2.46 26.19 15.36
N TYR A 213 1.16 26.08 15.15
CA TYR A 213 0.16 26.79 15.95
C TYR A 213 0.15 26.34 17.41
N ILE A 214 0.31 25.04 17.66
CA ILE A 214 0.39 24.48 19.02
C ILE A 214 1.73 24.84 19.71
N ALA A 215 2.81 25.01 18.95
CA ALA A 215 4.13 25.37 19.50
C ALA A 215 4.27 26.87 19.81
N LEU A 216 3.38 27.73 19.33
CA LEU A 216 3.39 29.19 19.52
C LEU A 216 2.39 29.68 20.59
N ASN A 217 1.50 28.81 21.07
CA ASN A 217 0.56 29.04 22.15
C ASN A 217 0.84 28.10 23.33
#